data_2a13c8fb1b8cfdb37588372b5ab5337a
#
_entry.id   2a13c8fb1b8cfdb37588372b5ab5337a
#
_cell.length_a   1.000
_cell.length_b   1.000
_cell.length_c   1.000
_cell.angle_alpha   90.00
_cell.angle_beta   90.00
_cell.angle_gamma   90.00
#
_symmetry.space_group_name_H-M   'P 1'
#
loop_
_entity.id
_entity.type
_entity.pdbx_description
1 polymer ?
#
loop_
_entity_poly.entity_id
_entity_poly.type
_entity_poly.pdbx_seq_one_letter_code
_entity_poly.pdbx_strand_id
1 'polypeptide(L)'
;MPVVPNGVACVAAALEHAGHEVRVLDLCFARDPHRAARESATAFAPDVIGLSVRNIDNSDLVALEHYTPAAAALLDTLRASAPEAQVIAGGAAFGVAPEALSDELGVEHAVAGDGERATPALIAELATGRTPGPIPGVVRRVDGRRVLTPPGGDGALDSLPPVHMHRWLDLKRYERRGGTVPIQTKRGCVFKCIYCTYLNVEGWGYRLREPELVADEIAELATDAHIRHFEFVDSTFNAPPRHALAVCEAIERHKLKVHLDTTNFTPATAQPELLSAMRHAGFKWLGITAESASDPVLEKLQKGFDVAQLRKVAENVERAGMGVLWIFLIGGPGETTATLEETLEFAAWRMDRGDAVYLTVGLACIRERRCTTSRWMRAWCRAAIRCSFRSSISPSRCRWKRRSRGCASSRRAIRASCSPRTRARRSFPISRASLPRSTCRARTGGTWACSSG
;
A
#
# COMPACT_ATOMS: atom_id res chain seq x y z
N MET A 1 -0.41 11.63 3.67
CA MET A 1 -0.82 10.97 4.94
C MET A 1 0.25 9.99 5.33
N PRO A 2 0.76 9.98 6.57
CA PRO A 2 1.79 9.03 6.99
C PRO A 2 1.19 7.62 7.07
N VAL A 3 1.98 6.62 6.73
CA VAL A 3 1.57 5.21 6.76
C VAL A 3 2.41 4.46 7.77
N VAL A 4 1.73 3.81 8.71
CA VAL A 4 2.39 3.00 9.76
C VAL A 4 3.12 1.81 9.12
N PRO A 5 4.40 1.59 9.42
CA PRO A 5 5.20 0.52 8.82
C PRO A 5 4.91 -0.85 9.48
N ASN A 6 3.73 -1.41 9.24
CA ASN A 6 3.26 -2.68 9.83
C ASN A 6 4.28 -3.81 9.68
N GLY A 7 4.79 -4.05 8.48
CA GLY A 7 5.74 -5.13 8.24
C GLY A 7 7.03 -5.02 9.05
N VAL A 8 7.47 -3.79 9.37
CA VAL A 8 8.64 -3.57 10.25
C VAL A 8 8.32 -4.03 11.67
N ALA A 9 7.15 -3.66 12.20
CA ALA A 9 6.73 -4.08 13.54
C ALA A 9 6.57 -5.60 13.64
N CYS A 10 6.00 -6.24 12.61
CA CYS A 10 5.87 -7.70 12.55
C CYS A 10 7.23 -8.40 12.58
N VAL A 11 8.19 -7.94 11.78
CA VAL A 11 9.55 -8.53 11.77
C VAL A 11 10.28 -8.24 13.09
N ALA A 12 10.12 -7.05 13.67
CA ALA A 12 10.71 -6.70 14.96
C ALA A 12 10.21 -7.63 16.07
N ALA A 13 8.90 -7.88 16.15
CA ALA A 13 8.31 -8.81 17.12
C ALA A 13 8.83 -10.24 16.94
N ALA A 14 8.97 -10.70 15.68
CA ALA A 14 9.49 -12.02 15.39
C ALA A 14 10.97 -12.18 15.77
N LEU A 15 11.78 -11.15 15.57
CA LEU A 15 13.18 -11.12 15.96
C LEU A 15 13.36 -11.07 17.48
N GLU A 16 12.56 -10.25 18.18
CA GLU A 16 12.56 -10.21 19.65
C GLU A 16 12.17 -11.59 20.23
N HIS A 17 11.15 -12.23 19.66
CA HIS A 17 10.72 -13.57 20.03
C HIS A 17 11.82 -14.63 19.80
N ALA A 18 12.63 -14.46 18.77
CA ALA A 18 13.80 -15.30 18.50
C ALA A 18 15.01 -15.00 19.40
N GLY A 19 14.89 -14.05 20.34
CA GLY A 19 15.93 -13.73 21.33
C GLY A 19 16.92 -12.64 20.91
N HIS A 20 16.64 -11.90 19.83
CA HIS A 20 17.48 -10.77 19.42
C HIS A 20 17.09 -9.49 20.15
N GLU A 21 18.08 -8.64 20.45
CA GLU A 21 17.83 -7.25 20.82
C GLU A 21 17.47 -6.45 19.56
N VAL A 22 16.29 -5.81 19.56
CA VAL A 22 15.77 -5.13 18.38
C VAL A 22 15.52 -3.65 18.65
N ARG A 23 15.97 -2.81 17.74
CA ARG A 23 15.65 -1.38 17.71
C ARG A 23 14.99 -1.03 16.39
N VAL A 24 13.77 -0.48 16.45
CA VAL A 24 13.08 0.06 15.27
C VAL A 24 13.40 1.55 15.15
N LEU A 25 13.90 1.95 13.98
CA LEU A 25 14.11 3.34 13.60
C LEU A 25 13.04 3.77 12.60
N ASP A 26 12.04 4.51 13.09
CA ASP A 26 11.01 5.09 12.25
C ASP A 26 11.42 6.48 11.75
N LEU A 27 11.67 6.60 10.47
CA LEU A 27 12.13 7.82 9.81
C LEU A 27 10.98 8.68 9.26
N CYS A 28 9.72 8.24 9.37
CA CYS A 28 8.56 8.93 8.79
C CYS A 28 8.44 10.39 9.24
N PHE A 29 8.86 10.68 10.47
CA PHE A 29 8.78 12.02 11.05
C PHE A 29 10.14 12.66 11.32
N ALA A 30 11.22 12.08 10.82
CA ALA A 30 12.55 12.62 10.97
C ALA A 30 12.71 13.87 10.10
N ARG A 31 13.24 14.97 10.67
CA ARG A 31 13.58 16.17 9.90
C ARG A 31 14.78 15.92 8.97
N ASP A 32 15.74 15.15 9.44
CA ASP A 32 16.93 14.70 8.71
C ASP A 32 17.06 13.18 8.92
N PRO A 33 16.54 12.38 7.95
CA PRO A 33 16.59 10.92 8.04
C PRO A 33 18.01 10.36 8.10
N HIS A 34 18.96 10.97 7.39
CA HIS A 34 20.35 10.52 7.36
C HIS A 34 21.05 10.76 8.68
N ARG A 35 20.82 11.91 9.31
CA ARG A 35 21.34 12.20 10.65
C ARG A 35 20.76 11.22 11.67
N ALA A 36 19.45 11.01 11.68
CA ALA A 36 18.79 10.08 12.59
C ALA A 36 19.32 8.63 12.41
N ALA A 37 19.55 8.22 11.15
CA ALA A 37 20.12 6.91 10.84
C ALA A 37 21.55 6.76 11.40
N ARG A 38 22.44 7.77 11.19
CA ARG A 38 23.80 7.76 11.76
C ARG A 38 23.76 7.67 13.29
N GLU A 39 23.03 8.58 13.93
CA GLU A 39 22.96 8.62 15.39
C GLU A 39 22.45 7.30 15.98
N SER A 40 21.42 6.71 15.37
CA SER A 40 20.86 5.43 15.82
C SER A 40 21.81 4.26 15.59
N ALA A 41 22.42 4.15 14.40
CA ALA A 41 23.36 3.07 14.09
C ALA A 41 24.62 3.13 14.97
N THR A 42 25.19 4.33 15.17
CA THR A 42 26.36 4.51 16.04
C THR A 42 26.05 4.19 17.50
N ALA A 43 24.86 4.57 18.01
CA ALA A 43 24.50 4.37 19.41
C ALA A 43 24.09 2.93 19.72
N PHE A 44 23.56 2.19 18.73
CA PHE A 44 23.12 0.81 18.89
C PHE A 44 24.20 -0.20 18.52
N ALA A 45 25.11 0.16 17.60
CA ALA A 45 26.17 -0.71 17.07
C ALA A 45 25.60 -2.08 16.61
N PRO A 46 24.68 -2.11 15.63
CA PRO A 46 23.99 -3.34 15.26
C PRO A 46 24.91 -4.34 14.56
N ASP A 47 24.71 -5.62 14.79
CA ASP A 47 25.30 -6.70 13.98
C ASP A 47 24.56 -6.86 12.64
N VAL A 48 23.25 -6.52 12.63
CA VAL A 48 22.39 -6.62 11.45
C VAL A 48 21.54 -5.35 11.28
N ILE A 49 21.53 -4.82 10.07
CA ILE A 49 20.67 -3.71 9.65
C ILE A 49 19.54 -4.24 8.76
N GLY A 50 18.28 -4.12 9.22
CA GLY A 50 17.10 -4.39 8.42
C GLY A 50 16.60 -3.14 7.70
N LEU A 51 16.45 -3.18 6.36
CA LEU A 51 15.85 -2.11 5.58
C LEU A 51 14.52 -2.57 4.96
N SER A 52 13.42 -1.90 5.28
CA SER A 52 12.11 -2.18 4.69
C SER A 52 11.76 -1.18 3.59
N VAL A 53 11.58 -1.66 2.36
CA VAL A 53 11.13 -0.87 1.20
C VAL A 53 9.69 -1.28 0.88
N ARG A 54 8.75 -0.36 1.11
CA ARG A 54 7.33 -0.63 0.87
C ARG A 54 6.96 -0.57 -0.60
N ASN A 55 7.34 0.49 -1.29
CA ASN A 55 7.00 0.76 -2.68
C ASN A 55 8.25 1.07 -3.49
N ILE A 56 8.27 0.66 -4.76
CA ILE A 56 9.33 1.01 -5.72
C ILE A 56 9.13 2.45 -6.19
N ASP A 57 7.87 2.82 -6.42
CA ASP A 57 7.45 4.12 -6.91
C ASP A 57 6.04 4.48 -6.40
N ASN A 58 5.52 5.65 -6.81
CA ASN A 58 4.16 6.10 -6.47
C ASN A 58 3.07 5.56 -7.39
N SER A 59 3.39 4.68 -8.34
CA SER A 59 2.46 4.12 -9.34
C SER A 59 1.68 5.17 -10.18
N ASP A 60 2.16 6.42 -10.25
CA ASP A 60 1.56 7.50 -11.02
C ASP A 60 2.32 7.71 -12.34
N LEU A 61 1.70 7.33 -13.46
CA LEU A 61 2.34 7.52 -14.78
C LEU A 61 2.45 8.99 -15.23
N VAL A 62 1.74 9.89 -14.59
CA VAL A 62 1.76 11.31 -14.94
C VAL A 62 2.85 12.07 -14.20
N ALA A 63 3.08 11.68 -12.94
CA ALA A 63 4.08 12.26 -12.04
C ALA A 63 4.82 11.14 -11.30
N LEU A 64 5.54 10.30 -12.08
CA LEU A 64 6.26 9.15 -11.55
C LEU A 64 7.40 9.61 -10.64
N GLU A 65 7.38 9.11 -9.41
CA GLU A 65 8.41 9.30 -8.40
C GLU A 65 8.94 7.93 -7.95
N HIS A 66 10.26 7.73 -8.07
CA HIS A 66 10.92 6.51 -7.63
C HIS A 66 11.46 6.68 -6.21
N TYR A 67 11.23 5.68 -5.36
CA TYR A 67 11.66 5.70 -3.95
C TYR A 67 12.98 4.95 -3.71
N THR A 68 13.41 4.11 -4.63
CA THR A 68 14.63 3.32 -4.51
C THR A 68 15.90 4.15 -4.39
N PRO A 69 16.08 5.32 -5.07
CA PRO A 69 17.28 6.15 -4.87
C PRO A 69 17.40 6.69 -3.44
N ALA A 70 16.29 7.07 -2.80
CA ALA A 70 16.29 7.53 -1.42
C ALA A 70 16.63 6.38 -0.45
N ALA A 71 16.12 5.18 -0.72
CA ALA A 71 16.44 3.99 0.06
C ALA A 71 17.93 3.61 -0.07
N ALA A 72 18.52 3.69 -1.28
CA ALA A 72 19.94 3.45 -1.51
C ALA A 72 20.81 4.45 -0.75
N ALA A 73 20.53 5.75 -0.84
CA ALA A 73 21.27 6.80 -0.14
C ALA A 73 21.22 6.63 1.39
N LEU A 74 20.05 6.22 1.93
CA LEU A 74 19.90 5.91 3.35
C LEU A 74 20.76 4.70 3.74
N LEU A 75 20.77 3.67 2.91
CA LEU A 75 21.55 2.46 3.13
C LEU A 75 23.06 2.76 3.13
N ASP A 76 23.54 3.63 2.24
CA ASP A 76 24.94 4.08 2.24
C ASP A 76 25.31 4.80 3.54
N THR A 77 24.38 5.61 4.08
CA THR A 77 24.56 6.26 5.38
C THR A 77 24.67 5.25 6.50
N LEU A 78 23.84 4.23 6.50
CA LEU A 78 23.84 3.16 7.52
C LEU A 78 25.12 2.32 7.45
N ARG A 79 25.55 1.92 6.24
CA ARG A 79 26.81 1.18 6.02
C ARG A 79 28.03 1.97 6.51
N ALA A 80 28.07 3.27 6.22
CA ALA A 80 29.15 4.11 6.71
C ALA A 80 29.17 4.26 8.25
N SER A 81 28.02 4.09 8.91
CA SER A 81 27.89 4.25 10.36
C SER A 81 28.06 2.94 11.14
N ALA A 82 27.86 1.79 10.49
CA ALA A 82 28.05 0.46 11.04
C ALA A 82 28.63 -0.46 9.94
N PRO A 83 29.91 -0.33 9.59
CA PRO A 83 30.52 -1.00 8.43
C PRO A 83 30.58 -2.52 8.56
N GLU A 84 30.61 -3.06 9.78
CA GLU A 84 30.65 -4.51 10.04
C GLU A 84 29.24 -5.15 10.04
N ALA A 85 28.18 -4.33 10.04
CA ALA A 85 26.82 -4.83 10.10
C ALA A 85 26.41 -5.52 8.81
N GLN A 86 25.81 -6.69 8.91
CA GLN A 86 25.15 -7.37 7.79
C GLN A 86 23.87 -6.61 7.39
N VAL A 87 23.63 -6.46 6.09
CA VAL A 87 22.42 -5.77 5.60
C VAL A 87 21.42 -6.77 5.04
N ILE A 88 20.20 -6.73 5.55
CA ILE A 88 19.05 -7.48 5.04
C ILE A 88 18.00 -6.47 4.57
N ALA A 89 17.61 -6.52 3.30
CA ALA A 89 16.52 -5.70 2.79
C ALA A 89 15.23 -6.54 2.66
N GLY A 90 14.09 -5.88 2.74
CA GLY A 90 12.79 -6.55 2.59
C GLY A 90 11.66 -5.55 2.38
N GLY A 91 10.44 -5.99 2.65
CA GLY A 91 9.22 -5.22 2.46
C GLY A 91 8.50 -5.55 1.16
N ALA A 92 7.29 -4.98 0.97
CA ALA A 92 6.40 -5.35 -0.12
C ALA A 92 7.00 -5.13 -1.53
N ALA A 93 7.91 -4.17 -1.70
CA ALA A 93 8.64 -3.95 -2.95
C ALA A 93 9.43 -5.18 -3.39
N PHE A 94 10.01 -5.93 -2.45
CA PHE A 94 10.76 -7.16 -2.75
C PHE A 94 9.85 -8.33 -3.17
N GLY A 95 8.57 -8.32 -2.81
CA GLY A 95 7.59 -9.26 -3.38
C GLY A 95 7.30 -8.99 -4.87
N VAL A 96 7.65 -7.79 -5.35
CA VAL A 96 7.40 -7.38 -6.74
C VAL A 96 8.61 -7.60 -7.64
N ALA A 97 9.81 -7.25 -7.19
CA ALA A 97 11.04 -7.31 -7.99
C ALA A 97 12.25 -7.66 -7.10
N PRO A 98 12.29 -8.87 -6.52
CA PRO A 98 13.25 -9.22 -5.48
C PRO A 98 14.71 -9.16 -5.95
N GLU A 99 15.03 -9.76 -7.09
CA GLU A 99 16.39 -9.82 -7.60
C GLU A 99 16.87 -8.44 -8.09
N ALA A 100 16.01 -7.74 -8.85
CA ALA A 100 16.35 -6.43 -9.39
C ALA A 100 16.60 -5.39 -8.30
N LEU A 101 15.75 -5.36 -7.25
CA LEU A 101 15.93 -4.47 -6.12
C LEU A 101 17.16 -4.82 -5.29
N SER A 102 17.48 -6.12 -5.15
CA SER A 102 18.70 -6.55 -4.47
C SER A 102 19.96 -6.04 -5.19
N ASP A 103 19.96 -6.05 -6.52
CA ASP A 103 21.06 -5.52 -7.32
C ASP A 103 21.10 -3.99 -7.28
N GLU A 104 19.94 -3.30 -7.39
CA GLU A 104 19.84 -1.84 -7.37
C GLU A 104 20.31 -1.25 -6.03
N LEU A 105 19.94 -1.89 -4.91
CA LEU A 105 20.34 -1.48 -3.56
C LEU A 105 21.70 -2.04 -3.13
N GLY A 106 22.31 -2.89 -3.94
CA GLY A 106 23.60 -3.52 -3.64
C GLY A 106 23.56 -4.32 -2.33
N VAL A 107 22.44 -5.00 -2.02
CA VAL A 107 22.31 -5.84 -0.82
C VAL A 107 22.60 -7.29 -1.15
N GLU A 108 23.31 -7.99 -0.27
CA GLU A 108 23.63 -9.41 -0.47
C GLU A 108 22.41 -10.30 -0.17
N HIS A 109 21.65 -9.95 0.86
CA HIS A 109 20.49 -10.71 1.32
C HIS A 109 19.23 -9.86 1.30
N ALA A 110 18.14 -10.43 0.78
CA ALA A 110 16.83 -9.79 0.82
C ALA A 110 15.74 -10.81 1.13
N VAL A 111 14.61 -10.31 1.65
CA VAL A 111 13.44 -11.11 2.03
C VAL A 111 12.23 -10.65 1.23
N ALA A 112 11.60 -11.57 0.51
CA ALA A 112 10.35 -11.41 -0.21
C ALA A 112 9.25 -12.28 0.43
N GLY A 113 8.08 -11.71 0.68
CA GLY A 113 6.98 -12.39 1.37
C GLY A 113 7.02 -12.21 2.88
N ASP A 114 6.70 -13.27 3.65
CA ASP A 114 6.58 -13.23 5.10
C ASP A 114 7.94 -13.08 5.80
N GLY A 115 8.26 -11.87 6.21
CA GLY A 115 9.53 -11.56 6.87
C GLY A 115 9.68 -12.15 8.26
N GLU A 116 8.59 -12.42 8.97
CA GLU A 116 8.57 -12.92 10.34
C GLU A 116 9.18 -14.32 10.49
N ARG A 117 9.15 -15.12 9.43
CA ARG A 117 9.76 -16.45 9.40
C ARG A 117 11.13 -16.42 8.72
N ALA A 118 11.22 -15.75 7.61
CA ALA A 118 12.41 -15.74 6.78
C ALA A 118 13.58 -14.97 7.42
N THR A 119 13.29 -13.83 8.08
CA THR A 119 14.35 -12.97 8.64
C THR A 119 15.06 -13.62 9.83
N PRO A 120 14.36 -14.17 10.85
CA PRO A 120 15.04 -14.90 11.93
C PRO A 120 15.85 -16.11 11.43
N ALA A 121 15.29 -16.87 10.49
CA ALA A 121 15.99 -18.02 9.91
C ALA A 121 17.28 -17.58 9.16
N LEU A 122 17.20 -16.48 8.41
CA LEU A 122 18.36 -15.92 7.71
C LEU A 122 19.44 -15.43 8.68
N ILE A 123 19.06 -14.72 9.74
CA ILE A 123 20.01 -14.24 10.75
C ILE A 123 20.70 -15.42 11.47
N ALA A 124 19.95 -16.47 11.79
CA ALA A 124 20.53 -17.67 12.39
C ALA A 124 21.58 -18.33 11.49
N GLU A 125 21.33 -18.43 10.18
CA GLU A 125 22.32 -18.93 9.22
C GLU A 125 23.54 -18.01 9.11
N LEU A 126 23.32 -16.70 9.01
CA LEU A 126 24.41 -15.69 8.93
C LEU A 126 25.33 -15.74 10.17
N ALA A 127 24.76 -15.97 11.36
CA ALA A 127 25.51 -16.09 12.60
C ALA A 127 26.49 -17.30 12.61
N THR A 128 26.25 -18.30 11.75
CA THR A 128 27.20 -19.43 11.60
C THR A 128 28.47 -19.07 10.82
N GLY A 129 28.53 -17.89 10.18
CA GLY A 129 29.61 -17.48 9.27
C GLY A 129 29.65 -18.23 7.94
N ARG A 130 28.61 -19.02 7.63
CA ARG A 130 28.49 -19.76 6.35
C ARG A 130 27.59 -19.01 5.39
N THR A 131 27.74 -19.30 4.11
CA THR A 131 26.78 -18.84 3.09
C THR A 131 25.41 -19.46 3.39
N PRO A 132 24.34 -18.65 3.55
CA PRO A 132 23.02 -19.17 3.87
C PRO A 132 22.50 -20.17 2.84
N GLY A 133 21.88 -21.25 3.33
CA GLY A 133 21.17 -22.23 2.50
C GLY A 133 19.91 -21.66 1.84
N PRO A 134 19.13 -22.49 1.13
CA PRO A 134 17.86 -22.08 0.52
C PRO A 134 16.80 -21.92 1.61
N ILE A 135 16.55 -20.69 2.04
CA ILE A 135 15.49 -20.32 2.99
C ILE A 135 14.29 -19.79 2.20
N PRO A 136 13.05 -20.28 2.42
CA PRO A 136 11.85 -19.77 1.74
C PRO A 136 11.70 -18.25 1.91
N GLY A 137 11.48 -17.55 0.80
CA GLY A 137 11.35 -16.10 0.77
C GLY A 137 12.68 -15.34 0.75
N VAL A 138 13.83 -16.00 0.82
CA VAL A 138 15.13 -15.32 0.82
C VAL A 138 15.72 -15.26 -0.60
N VAL A 139 16.17 -14.06 -0.97
CA VAL A 139 17.02 -13.81 -2.15
C VAL A 139 18.47 -13.95 -1.71
N ARG A 140 19.23 -14.78 -2.39
CA ARG A 140 20.66 -14.99 -2.16
C ARG A 140 21.44 -15.02 -3.47
N ARG A 141 22.74 -14.88 -3.41
CA ARG A 141 23.60 -15.01 -4.59
C ARG A 141 24.03 -16.48 -4.76
N VAL A 142 23.83 -17.03 -5.95
CA VAL A 142 24.28 -18.38 -6.34
C VAL A 142 24.98 -18.25 -7.68
N ASP A 143 26.22 -18.68 -7.77
CA ASP A 143 27.04 -18.59 -8.99
C ASP A 143 27.01 -17.20 -9.65
N GLY A 144 27.11 -16.15 -8.82
CA GLY A 144 27.08 -14.75 -9.26
C GLY A 144 25.70 -14.19 -9.61
N ARG A 145 24.63 -15.00 -9.59
CA ARG A 145 23.25 -14.57 -9.89
C ARG A 145 22.41 -14.47 -8.65
N ARG A 146 21.45 -13.53 -8.64
CA ARG A 146 20.41 -13.47 -7.61
C ARG A 146 19.37 -14.55 -7.85
N VAL A 147 19.05 -15.28 -6.81
CA VAL A 147 18.06 -16.36 -6.84
C VAL A 147 17.13 -16.22 -5.64
N LEU A 148 15.84 -16.07 -5.92
CA LEU A 148 14.80 -16.13 -4.90
C LEU A 148 14.47 -17.61 -4.63
N THR A 149 14.59 -18.05 -3.38
CA THR A 149 13.90 -19.26 -2.94
C THR A 149 12.42 -18.94 -2.80
N PRO A 150 11.50 -19.63 -3.48
CA PRO A 150 10.09 -19.28 -3.42
C PRO A 150 9.59 -19.15 -1.98
N PRO A 151 8.77 -18.12 -1.66
CA PRO A 151 8.20 -17.98 -0.32
C PRO A 151 7.40 -19.22 0.07
N GLY A 152 7.56 -19.71 1.28
CA GLY A 152 6.69 -20.71 1.86
C GLY A 152 5.35 -20.09 2.26
N GLY A 153 4.24 -20.68 1.78
CA GLY A 153 2.89 -20.16 2.02
C GLY A 153 2.12 -20.85 3.14
N ASP A 154 2.72 -21.81 3.86
CA ASP A 154 1.98 -22.87 4.54
C ASP A 154 1.82 -22.66 6.06
N GLY A 155 2.37 -21.58 6.60
CA GLY A 155 2.29 -21.32 8.04
C GLY A 155 1.01 -20.61 8.47
N ALA A 156 0.35 -21.13 9.51
CA ALA A 156 -0.73 -20.43 10.19
C ALA A 156 -0.27 -19.05 10.67
N LEU A 157 -1.06 -18.00 10.43
CA LEU A 157 -0.70 -16.63 10.85
C LEU A 157 -0.74 -16.49 12.38
N ASP A 158 -1.63 -17.21 13.03
CA ASP A 158 -1.80 -17.18 14.49
C ASP A 158 -0.66 -17.90 15.26
N SER A 159 0.23 -18.60 14.54
CA SER A 159 1.48 -19.11 15.14
C SER A 159 2.63 -18.10 15.14
N LEU A 160 2.43 -16.92 14.55
CA LEU A 160 3.38 -15.82 14.64
C LEU A 160 3.25 -15.13 16.00
N PRO A 161 4.34 -14.57 16.54
CA PRO A 161 4.27 -13.85 17.80
C PRO A 161 3.37 -12.61 17.68
N PRO A 162 2.66 -12.22 18.76
CA PRO A 162 1.87 -10.99 18.76
C PRO A 162 2.75 -9.77 18.54
N VAL A 163 2.25 -8.82 17.75
CA VAL A 163 3.09 -7.70 17.29
C VAL A 163 3.25 -6.61 18.35
N HIS A 164 2.22 -6.35 19.17
CA HIS A 164 2.20 -5.24 20.13
C HIS A 164 2.74 -3.93 19.52
N MET A 165 2.17 -3.51 18.42
CA MET A 165 2.71 -2.48 17.50
C MET A 165 3.11 -1.19 18.21
N HIS A 166 2.40 -0.81 19.27
CA HIS A 166 2.65 0.40 20.09
C HIS A 166 4.00 0.34 20.86
N ARG A 167 4.61 -0.83 21.01
CA ARG A 167 5.95 -0.97 21.60
C ARG A 167 7.06 -0.54 20.64
N TRP A 168 6.80 -0.63 19.34
CA TRP A 168 7.77 -0.36 18.27
C TRP A 168 7.65 1.02 17.66
N LEU A 169 6.43 1.60 17.65
CA LEU A 169 6.09 2.79 16.88
C LEU A 169 5.25 3.77 17.71
N ASP A 170 5.48 5.07 17.53
CA ASP A 170 4.63 6.13 18.09
C ASP A 170 3.31 6.25 17.29
N LEU A 171 2.40 5.29 17.50
CA LEU A 171 1.12 5.21 16.79
C LEU A 171 0.28 6.48 16.98
N LYS A 172 0.36 7.12 18.16
CA LYS A 172 -0.33 8.39 18.43
C LYS A 172 0.14 9.53 17.53
N ARG A 173 1.42 9.51 17.17
CA ARG A 173 1.97 10.53 16.26
C ARG A 173 1.42 10.34 14.84
N TYR A 174 1.24 9.09 14.40
CA TYR A 174 0.57 8.77 13.15
C TYR A 174 -0.88 9.25 13.16
N GLU A 175 -1.65 8.88 14.18
CA GLU A 175 -3.06 9.27 14.31
C GLU A 175 -3.24 10.80 14.33
N ARG A 176 -2.43 11.53 15.11
CA ARG A 176 -2.45 13.01 15.13
C ARG A 176 -2.14 13.67 13.77
N ARG A 177 -1.49 12.95 12.86
CA ARG A 177 -1.16 13.40 11.51
C ARG A 177 -2.12 12.85 10.45
N GLY A 178 -3.24 12.28 10.88
CA GLY A 178 -4.29 11.74 10.02
C GLY A 178 -3.99 10.34 9.48
N GLY A 179 -2.97 9.65 9.98
CA GLY A 179 -2.71 8.24 9.69
C GLY A 179 -3.66 7.33 10.47
N THR A 180 -3.89 6.14 9.94
CA THR A 180 -4.64 5.06 10.57
C THR A 180 -3.69 3.94 11.04
N VAL A 181 -4.10 3.18 12.04
CA VAL A 181 -3.32 2.03 12.50
C VAL A 181 -3.76 0.79 11.72
N PRO A 182 -2.84 0.13 11.01
CA PRO A 182 -3.18 -1.01 10.17
C PRO A 182 -3.49 -2.25 11.00
N ILE A 183 -4.55 -2.95 10.62
CA ILE A 183 -4.93 -4.28 11.12
C ILE A 183 -4.99 -5.23 9.93
N GLN A 184 -4.46 -6.42 10.10
CA GLN A 184 -4.49 -7.47 9.08
C GLN A 184 -5.25 -8.69 9.61
N THR A 185 -6.32 -9.11 8.91
CA THR A 185 -7.12 -10.28 9.31
C THR A 185 -6.69 -11.53 8.58
N LYS A 186 -5.96 -11.39 7.50
CA LYS A 186 -5.49 -12.49 6.64
C LYS A 186 -4.41 -12.03 5.69
N ARG A 187 -3.75 -12.98 5.07
CA ARG A 187 -2.84 -12.76 3.92
C ARG A 187 -3.26 -13.60 2.73
N GLY A 188 -2.90 -13.10 1.54
CA GLY A 188 -3.17 -13.75 0.27
C GLY A 188 -4.51 -13.35 -0.35
N CYS A 189 -4.72 -13.79 -1.60
CA CYS A 189 -5.90 -13.47 -2.38
C CYS A 189 -6.19 -14.58 -3.40
N VAL A 190 -7.48 -14.82 -3.69
CA VAL A 190 -7.94 -15.80 -4.69
C VAL A 190 -8.38 -15.16 -6.00
N PHE A 191 -8.44 -13.84 -6.07
CA PHE A 191 -8.82 -13.13 -7.27
C PHE A 191 -7.69 -13.12 -8.30
N LYS A 192 -8.10 -13.06 -9.58
CA LYS A 192 -7.17 -13.19 -10.72
C LYS A 192 -6.92 -11.86 -11.43
N CYS A 193 -7.15 -10.73 -10.75
CA CYS A 193 -6.96 -9.41 -11.33
C CYS A 193 -5.58 -9.29 -11.99
N ILE A 194 -5.56 -8.99 -13.29
CA ILE A 194 -4.33 -9.09 -14.11
C ILE A 194 -3.24 -8.09 -13.74
N TYR A 195 -3.60 -7.00 -13.09
CA TYR A 195 -2.70 -5.91 -12.69
C TYR A 195 -2.14 -6.07 -11.28
N CYS A 196 -2.72 -6.97 -10.47
CA CYS A 196 -2.42 -7.05 -9.05
C CYS A 196 -1.11 -7.82 -8.78
N THR A 197 -0.29 -7.27 -7.90
CA THR A 197 0.97 -7.87 -7.43
C THR A 197 0.87 -8.51 -6.05
N TYR A 198 -0.27 -8.40 -5.37
CA TYR A 198 -0.43 -8.97 -4.02
C TYR A 198 -0.19 -10.48 -3.97
N LEU A 199 -0.47 -11.21 -5.07
CA LEU A 199 -0.17 -12.64 -5.16
C LEU A 199 1.33 -12.95 -5.04
N ASN A 200 2.19 -12.03 -5.45
CA ASN A 200 3.65 -12.17 -5.32
C ASN A 200 4.13 -11.78 -3.92
N VAL A 201 3.37 -10.91 -3.22
CA VAL A 201 3.72 -10.41 -1.89
C VAL A 201 3.18 -11.33 -0.78
N GLU A 202 1.90 -11.72 -0.88
CA GLU A 202 1.18 -12.46 0.17
C GLU A 202 0.82 -13.90 -0.20
N GLY A 203 0.98 -14.28 -1.47
CA GLY A 203 0.68 -15.63 -1.96
C GLY A 203 -0.74 -15.82 -2.49
N TRP A 204 -0.98 -16.98 -3.06
CA TRP A 204 -2.26 -17.44 -3.57
C TRP A 204 -3.05 -18.15 -2.46
N GLY A 205 -4.36 -17.90 -2.41
CA GLY A 205 -5.23 -18.44 -1.36
C GLY A 205 -5.33 -17.50 -0.16
N TYR A 206 -6.09 -17.87 0.84
CA TYR A 206 -6.22 -17.11 2.09
C TYR A 206 -5.60 -17.88 3.25
N ARG A 207 -4.71 -17.23 3.98
CA ARG A 207 -4.28 -17.63 5.33
C ARG A 207 -4.98 -16.69 6.30
N LEU A 208 -5.93 -17.23 7.04
CA LEU A 208 -6.81 -16.46 7.91
C LEU A 208 -6.21 -16.38 9.32
N ARG A 209 -6.49 -15.33 10.04
CA ARG A 209 -6.30 -15.21 11.49
C ARG A 209 -7.62 -15.50 12.20
N GLU A 210 -7.54 -16.02 13.40
CA GLU A 210 -8.72 -16.20 14.23
C GLU A 210 -9.39 -14.84 14.52
N PRO A 211 -10.71 -14.72 14.32
CA PRO A 211 -11.43 -13.45 14.49
C PRO A 211 -11.27 -12.82 15.88
N GLU A 212 -11.24 -13.65 16.93
CA GLU A 212 -11.05 -13.18 18.31
C GLU A 212 -9.66 -12.55 18.52
N LEU A 213 -8.60 -13.16 17.98
CA LEU A 213 -7.25 -12.60 18.06
C LEU A 213 -7.12 -11.26 17.35
N VAL A 214 -7.87 -11.06 16.25
CA VAL A 214 -7.93 -9.75 15.57
C VAL A 214 -8.66 -8.72 16.42
N ALA A 215 -9.77 -9.11 17.07
CA ALA A 215 -10.53 -8.22 17.95
C ALA A 215 -9.75 -7.87 19.21
N ASP A 216 -9.01 -8.82 19.79
CA ASP A 216 -8.13 -8.63 20.96
C ASP A 216 -7.00 -7.65 20.63
N GLU A 217 -6.37 -7.74 19.44
CA GLU A 217 -5.35 -6.79 18.99
C GLU A 217 -5.90 -5.35 18.89
N ILE A 218 -7.11 -5.18 18.32
CA ILE A 218 -7.77 -3.88 18.28
C ILE A 218 -8.08 -3.39 19.69
N ALA A 219 -8.55 -4.26 20.58
CA ALA A 219 -8.88 -3.93 21.97
C ALA A 219 -7.64 -3.47 22.74
N GLU A 220 -6.53 -4.18 22.64
CA GLU A 220 -5.23 -3.80 23.21
C GLU A 220 -4.81 -2.40 22.73
N LEU A 221 -4.77 -2.19 21.42
CA LEU A 221 -4.36 -0.91 20.86
C LEU A 221 -5.31 0.24 21.24
N ALA A 222 -6.61 -0.06 21.38
CA ALA A 222 -7.60 0.94 21.79
C ALA A 222 -7.51 1.28 23.28
N THR A 223 -7.16 0.33 24.14
CA THR A 223 -7.06 0.51 25.60
C THR A 223 -5.68 1.02 26.01
N ASP A 224 -4.63 0.32 25.63
CA ASP A 224 -3.28 0.58 26.12
C ASP A 224 -2.60 1.72 25.36
N ALA A 225 -2.73 1.74 24.05
CA ALA A 225 -2.20 2.81 23.22
C ALA A 225 -3.20 3.94 22.94
N HIS A 226 -4.45 3.83 23.39
CA HIS A 226 -5.53 4.79 23.19
C HIS A 226 -5.79 5.16 21.73
N ILE A 227 -5.60 4.22 20.80
CA ILE A 227 -5.86 4.39 19.37
C ILE A 227 -7.36 4.33 19.10
N ARG A 228 -7.82 5.11 18.12
CA ARG A 228 -9.25 5.17 17.77
C ARG A 228 -9.52 4.92 16.28
N HIS A 229 -8.51 5.05 15.42
CA HIS A 229 -8.66 4.90 13.97
C HIS A 229 -7.84 3.75 13.45
N PHE A 230 -8.52 2.74 12.92
CA PHE A 230 -7.91 1.53 12.39
C PHE A 230 -8.30 1.33 10.93
N GLU A 231 -7.37 0.82 10.14
CA GLU A 231 -7.59 0.45 8.74
C GLU A 231 -7.26 -1.01 8.53
N PHE A 232 -8.23 -1.77 8.01
CA PHE A 232 -7.96 -3.13 7.56
C PHE A 232 -7.20 -3.10 6.24
N VAL A 233 -5.96 -3.61 6.28
CA VAL A 233 -5.00 -3.56 5.16
C VAL A 233 -4.88 -4.89 4.42
N ASP A 234 -5.84 -5.78 4.56
CA ASP A 234 -5.93 -7.02 3.80
C ASP A 234 -5.91 -6.74 2.30
N SER A 235 -5.42 -7.67 1.50
CA SER A 235 -5.51 -7.58 0.03
C SER A 235 -6.96 -7.49 -0.47
N THR A 236 -7.92 -8.02 0.30
CA THR A 236 -9.37 -7.84 0.13
C THR A 236 -10.07 -8.16 1.44
N PHE A 237 -10.64 -7.17 2.12
CA PHE A 237 -11.25 -7.36 3.45
C PHE A 237 -12.45 -8.30 3.41
N ASN A 238 -13.40 -8.06 2.51
CA ASN A 238 -14.69 -8.78 2.45
C ASN A 238 -14.66 -10.14 1.74
N ALA A 239 -13.48 -10.72 1.54
CA ALA A 239 -13.32 -12.05 0.98
C ALA A 239 -12.34 -12.90 1.83
N PRO A 240 -12.74 -14.08 2.33
CA PRO A 240 -14.07 -14.69 2.21
C PRO A 240 -15.10 -14.01 3.12
N PRO A 241 -16.37 -13.86 2.69
CA PRO A 241 -17.39 -13.09 3.43
C PRO A 241 -17.64 -13.59 4.84
N ARG A 242 -17.66 -14.93 5.03
CA ARG A 242 -17.89 -15.56 6.35
C ARG A 242 -16.82 -15.16 7.39
N HIS A 243 -15.56 -15.07 6.96
CA HIS A 243 -14.48 -14.65 7.84
C HIS A 243 -14.60 -13.16 8.19
N ALA A 244 -14.87 -12.31 7.20
CA ALA A 244 -15.09 -10.89 7.44
C ALA A 244 -16.28 -10.63 8.40
N LEU A 245 -17.35 -11.40 8.27
CA LEU A 245 -18.50 -11.36 9.18
C LEU A 245 -18.09 -11.74 10.59
N ALA A 246 -17.39 -12.87 10.77
CA ALA A 246 -16.92 -13.32 12.07
C ALA A 246 -15.98 -12.31 12.75
N VAL A 247 -15.10 -11.65 11.99
CA VAL A 247 -14.25 -10.57 12.51
C VAL A 247 -15.10 -9.37 12.98
N CYS A 248 -16.11 -8.96 12.23
CA CYS A 248 -17.00 -7.88 12.64
C CYS A 248 -17.76 -8.23 13.93
N GLU A 249 -18.27 -9.45 14.04
CA GLU A 249 -18.98 -9.95 15.22
C GLU A 249 -18.05 -10.05 16.45
N ALA A 250 -16.79 -10.46 16.26
CA ALA A 250 -15.80 -10.49 17.31
C ALA A 250 -15.52 -9.07 17.85
N ILE A 251 -15.30 -8.10 16.96
CA ILE A 251 -15.06 -6.69 17.34
C ILE A 251 -16.27 -6.11 18.08
N GLU A 252 -17.50 -6.40 17.63
CA GLU A 252 -18.72 -5.91 18.25
C GLU A 252 -18.88 -6.41 19.69
N ARG A 253 -18.47 -7.65 19.98
CA ARG A 253 -18.47 -8.21 21.35
C ARG A 253 -17.62 -7.41 22.34
N HIS A 254 -16.52 -6.82 21.89
CA HIS A 254 -15.65 -5.97 22.72
C HIS A 254 -16.27 -4.59 23.00
N LYS A 255 -17.33 -4.18 22.32
CA LYS A 255 -18.04 -2.90 22.50
C LYS A 255 -17.11 -1.68 22.45
N LEU A 256 -16.10 -1.73 21.61
CA LEU A 256 -15.09 -0.67 21.48
C LEU A 256 -15.67 0.58 20.77
N LYS A 257 -15.23 1.75 21.22
CA LYS A 257 -15.55 3.03 20.56
C LYS A 257 -14.40 3.39 19.59
N VAL A 258 -14.36 2.70 18.47
CA VAL A 258 -13.33 2.85 17.43
C VAL A 258 -13.94 3.22 16.08
N HIS A 259 -13.12 3.76 15.18
CA HIS A 259 -13.44 3.99 13.78
C HIS A 259 -12.65 3.00 12.93
N LEU A 260 -13.35 2.24 12.13
CA LEU A 260 -12.79 1.21 11.28
C LEU A 260 -12.98 1.62 9.82
N ASP A 261 -11.94 1.41 9.03
CA ASP A 261 -11.94 1.66 7.60
C ASP A 261 -11.29 0.48 6.86
N THR A 262 -11.55 0.36 5.56
CA THR A 262 -10.78 -0.51 4.67
C THR A 262 -10.72 0.10 3.28
N THR A 263 -9.55 0.08 2.65
CA THR A 263 -9.35 0.56 1.26
C THR A 263 -9.45 -0.56 0.22
N ASN A 264 -9.62 -1.82 0.65
CA ASN A 264 -9.63 -2.99 -0.21
C ASN A 264 -10.93 -3.78 -0.09
N PHE A 265 -12.03 -3.16 -0.50
CA PHE A 265 -13.35 -3.79 -0.57
C PHE A 265 -13.72 -4.12 -2.01
N THR A 266 -14.04 -5.39 -2.30
CA THR A 266 -14.43 -5.83 -3.65
C THR A 266 -15.95 -5.96 -3.82
N PRO A 267 -16.53 -5.48 -4.93
CA PRO A 267 -17.92 -5.76 -5.27
C PRO A 267 -18.26 -7.24 -5.40
N ALA A 268 -17.28 -8.08 -5.76
CA ALA A 268 -17.51 -9.51 -6.05
C ALA A 268 -18.13 -10.29 -4.88
N THR A 269 -17.87 -9.89 -3.63
CA THR A 269 -18.33 -10.59 -2.42
C THR A 269 -19.10 -9.69 -1.45
N ALA A 270 -19.53 -8.52 -1.91
CA ALA A 270 -20.30 -7.58 -1.08
C ALA A 270 -21.74 -8.09 -0.84
N GLN A 271 -22.08 -8.34 0.42
CA GLN A 271 -23.39 -8.81 0.86
C GLN A 271 -23.99 -7.79 1.83
N PRO A 272 -25.33 -7.56 1.79
CA PRO A 272 -26.00 -6.61 2.69
C PRO A 272 -25.78 -6.92 4.18
N GLU A 273 -25.78 -8.20 4.54
CA GLU A 273 -25.58 -8.68 5.91
C GLU A 273 -24.20 -8.31 6.42
N LEU A 274 -23.15 -8.48 5.60
CA LEU A 274 -21.80 -8.09 5.94
C LEU A 274 -21.69 -6.57 6.10
N LEU A 275 -22.29 -5.78 5.22
CA LEU A 275 -22.30 -4.32 5.33
C LEU A 275 -22.97 -3.84 6.62
N SER A 276 -24.05 -4.50 7.04
CA SER A 276 -24.72 -4.25 8.32
C SER A 276 -23.79 -4.56 9.50
N ALA A 277 -23.17 -5.74 9.51
CA ALA A 277 -22.22 -6.13 10.56
C ALA A 277 -21.01 -5.17 10.63
N MET A 278 -20.45 -4.79 9.48
CA MET A 278 -19.39 -3.80 9.41
C MET A 278 -19.81 -2.47 10.05
N ARG A 279 -21.01 -1.98 9.76
CA ARG A 279 -21.53 -0.75 10.33
C ARG A 279 -21.64 -0.82 11.86
N HIS A 280 -22.11 -1.94 12.41
CA HIS A 280 -22.22 -2.19 13.85
C HIS A 280 -20.83 -2.30 14.51
N ALA A 281 -19.89 -2.99 13.85
CA ALA A 281 -18.51 -3.10 14.32
C ALA A 281 -17.76 -1.75 14.38
N GLY A 282 -18.27 -0.69 13.71
CA GLY A 282 -17.69 0.64 13.75
C GLY A 282 -17.07 1.14 12.45
N PHE A 283 -17.28 0.44 11.33
CA PHE A 283 -16.82 0.92 10.01
C PHE A 283 -17.52 2.22 9.62
N LYS A 284 -16.72 3.16 9.10
CA LYS A 284 -17.18 4.49 8.67
C LYS A 284 -16.97 4.72 7.18
N TRP A 285 -15.88 4.20 6.63
CA TRP A 285 -15.48 4.39 5.26
C TRP A 285 -15.07 3.07 4.61
N LEU A 286 -15.36 2.96 3.30
CA LEU A 286 -14.93 1.86 2.46
C LEU A 286 -14.22 2.40 1.22
N GLY A 287 -13.04 1.89 0.93
CA GLY A 287 -12.40 2.05 -0.38
C GLY A 287 -12.85 0.91 -1.28
N ILE A 288 -13.66 1.18 -2.29
CA ILE A 288 -14.15 0.19 -3.23
C ILE A 288 -13.29 0.22 -4.50
N THR A 289 -12.57 -0.88 -4.73
CA THR A 289 -11.69 -1.05 -5.89
C THR A 289 -12.50 -1.51 -7.11
N ALA A 290 -13.31 -0.58 -7.66
CA ALA A 290 -14.16 -0.84 -8.82
C ALA A 290 -13.33 -1.00 -10.11
N GLU A 291 -12.30 -0.20 -10.27
CA GLU A 291 -11.40 -0.07 -11.43
C GLU A 291 -12.09 0.44 -12.71
N SER A 292 -13.29 -0.02 -13.02
CA SER A 292 -14.11 0.45 -14.14
C SER A 292 -15.58 0.26 -13.83
N ALA A 293 -16.44 1.00 -14.52
CA ALA A 293 -17.88 0.77 -14.56
C ALA A 293 -18.33 0.41 -15.98
N SER A 294 -17.51 -0.39 -16.69
CA SER A 294 -17.79 -0.94 -18.01
C SER A 294 -17.47 -2.42 -18.06
N ASP A 295 -18.45 -3.25 -18.42
CA ASP A 295 -18.33 -4.72 -18.42
C ASP A 295 -17.17 -5.22 -19.30
N PRO A 296 -16.94 -4.73 -20.53
CA PRO A 296 -15.81 -5.15 -21.35
C PRO A 296 -14.44 -4.89 -20.70
N VAL A 297 -14.32 -3.85 -19.88
CA VAL A 297 -13.07 -3.53 -19.16
C VAL A 297 -12.94 -4.39 -17.91
N LEU A 298 -14.00 -4.55 -17.13
CA LEU A 298 -14.03 -5.42 -15.95
C LEU A 298 -13.67 -6.86 -16.28
N GLU A 299 -14.23 -7.40 -17.39
CA GLU A 299 -13.91 -8.74 -17.87
C GLU A 299 -12.42 -8.88 -18.20
N LYS A 300 -11.85 -7.95 -18.96
CA LYS A 300 -10.43 -7.97 -19.31
C LYS A 300 -9.49 -7.77 -18.13
N LEU A 301 -9.90 -7.02 -17.13
CA LEU A 301 -9.20 -6.87 -15.85
C LEU A 301 -9.35 -8.11 -14.94
N GLN A 302 -10.28 -9.03 -15.26
CA GLN A 302 -10.63 -10.21 -14.47
C GLN A 302 -11.09 -9.86 -13.05
N LYS A 303 -11.98 -8.87 -12.93
CA LYS A 303 -12.45 -8.36 -11.63
C LYS A 303 -13.41 -9.30 -10.91
N GLY A 304 -14.07 -10.23 -11.62
CA GLY A 304 -14.99 -11.20 -11.04
C GLY A 304 -16.35 -10.63 -10.63
N PHE A 305 -16.74 -9.46 -11.15
CA PHE A 305 -18.06 -8.83 -11.02
C PHE A 305 -18.35 -7.99 -12.26
N ASP A 306 -19.62 -7.66 -12.46
CA ASP A 306 -20.14 -6.81 -13.53
C ASP A 306 -20.66 -5.45 -13.03
N VAL A 307 -21.08 -4.59 -13.95
CA VAL A 307 -21.60 -3.25 -13.65
C VAL A 307 -22.92 -3.33 -12.89
N ALA A 308 -23.76 -4.33 -13.16
CA ALA A 308 -25.03 -4.52 -12.43
C ALA A 308 -24.77 -4.81 -10.95
N GLN A 309 -23.83 -5.70 -10.66
CA GLN A 309 -23.39 -5.99 -9.29
C GLN A 309 -22.74 -4.76 -8.65
N LEU A 310 -21.90 -4.01 -9.38
CA LEU A 310 -21.30 -2.77 -8.88
C LEU A 310 -22.36 -1.74 -8.46
N ARG A 311 -23.41 -1.55 -9.26
CA ARG A 311 -24.54 -0.66 -8.94
C ARG A 311 -25.30 -1.12 -7.70
N LYS A 312 -25.60 -2.42 -7.61
CA LYS A 312 -26.26 -3.01 -6.44
C LYS A 312 -25.45 -2.79 -5.15
N VAL A 313 -24.12 -2.94 -5.23
CA VAL A 313 -23.23 -2.67 -4.09
C VAL A 313 -23.28 -1.19 -3.70
N ALA A 314 -23.26 -0.27 -4.67
CA ALA A 314 -23.37 1.16 -4.42
C ALA A 314 -24.65 1.52 -3.65
N GLU A 315 -25.79 0.94 -4.05
CA GLU A 315 -27.07 1.14 -3.35
C GLU A 315 -27.06 0.52 -1.94
N ASN A 316 -26.44 -0.66 -1.77
CA ASN A 316 -26.37 -1.33 -0.47
C ASN A 316 -25.51 -0.53 0.53
N VAL A 317 -24.35 -0.01 0.09
CA VAL A 317 -23.46 0.80 0.94
C VAL A 317 -24.13 2.13 1.31
N GLU A 318 -24.84 2.75 0.38
CA GLU A 318 -25.62 3.97 0.62
C GLU A 318 -26.68 3.71 1.70
N ARG A 319 -27.43 2.59 1.60
CA ARG A 319 -28.41 2.18 2.62
C ARG A 319 -27.79 1.88 3.99
N ALA A 320 -26.57 1.35 4.00
CA ALA A 320 -25.83 1.11 5.24
C ALA A 320 -25.28 2.41 5.88
N GLY A 321 -25.33 3.55 5.18
CA GLY A 321 -24.89 4.85 5.68
C GLY A 321 -23.40 4.96 5.92
N MET A 322 -22.59 4.27 5.11
CA MET A 322 -21.14 4.35 5.13
C MET A 322 -20.62 5.26 4.01
N GLY A 323 -19.57 6.03 4.28
CA GLY A 323 -18.87 6.80 3.26
C GLY A 323 -18.09 5.88 2.32
N VAL A 324 -17.93 6.31 1.07
CA VAL A 324 -17.18 5.52 0.06
C VAL A 324 -16.14 6.35 -0.64
N LEU A 325 -14.98 5.75 -0.84
CA LEU A 325 -13.99 6.15 -1.83
C LEU A 325 -14.04 5.15 -2.99
N TRP A 326 -14.57 5.55 -4.11
CA TRP A 326 -14.56 4.77 -5.35
C TRP A 326 -13.22 4.90 -6.05
N ILE A 327 -12.56 3.79 -6.35
CA ILE A 327 -11.24 3.75 -6.98
C ILE A 327 -11.39 3.21 -8.39
N PHE A 328 -10.99 4.00 -9.39
CA PHE A 328 -11.02 3.64 -10.80
C PHE A 328 -9.65 3.74 -11.44
N LEU A 329 -9.42 2.84 -12.41
CA LEU A 329 -8.21 2.76 -13.20
C LEU A 329 -8.53 3.11 -14.65
N ILE A 330 -7.98 4.19 -15.16
CA ILE A 330 -8.14 4.64 -16.54
C ILE A 330 -6.95 4.17 -17.38
N GLY A 331 -7.20 3.71 -18.61
CA GLY A 331 -6.19 3.18 -19.52
C GLY A 331 -6.00 1.68 -19.38
N GLY A 332 -7.01 0.96 -18.85
CA GLY A 332 -7.04 -0.48 -18.76
C GLY A 332 -7.15 -1.19 -20.10
N PRO A 333 -6.93 -2.52 -20.14
CA PRO A 333 -7.08 -3.30 -21.36
C PRO A 333 -8.50 -3.22 -21.91
N GLY A 334 -8.59 -2.86 -23.19
CA GLY A 334 -9.86 -2.77 -23.91
C GLY A 334 -10.66 -1.52 -23.64
N GLU A 335 -10.11 -0.56 -22.92
CA GLU A 335 -10.74 0.74 -22.74
C GLU A 335 -10.82 1.51 -24.08
N THR A 336 -11.96 2.09 -24.33
CA THR A 336 -12.32 2.98 -25.44
C THR A 336 -12.89 4.27 -24.87
N THR A 337 -13.15 5.26 -25.71
CA THR A 337 -13.82 6.49 -25.28
C THR A 337 -15.20 6.19 -24.68
N ALA A 338 -15.97 5.29 -25.27
CA ALA A 338 -17.31 4.93 -24.78
C ALA A 338 -17.24 4.24 -23.39
N THR A 339 -16.34 3.26 -23.18
CA THR A 339 -16.20 2.59 -21.90
C THR A 339 -15.61 3.49 -20.79
N LEU A 340 -14.82 4.48 -21.18
CA LEU A 340 -14.37 5.54 -20.27
C LEU A 340 -15.54 6.45 -19.85
N GLU A 341 -16.40 6.84 -20.80
CA GLU A 341 -17.60 7.64 -20.53
C GLU A 341 -18.53 6.90 -19.55
N GLU A 342 -18.78 5.60 -19.74
CA GLU A 342 -19.56 4.76 -18.79
C GLU A 342 -18.99 4.84 -17.36
N THR A 343 -17.65 4.77 -17.23
CA THR A 343 -16.97 4.85 -15.93
C THR A 343 -17.08 6.25 -15.33
N LEU A 344 -16.93 7.31 -16.14
CA LEU A 344 -17.06 8.70 -15.67
C LEU A 344 -18.50 9.06 -15.30
N GLU A 345 -19.49 8.53 -16.00
CA GLU A 345 -20.91 8.68 -15.64
C GLU A 345 -21.24 8.01 -14.29
N PHE A 346 -20.72 6.81 -14.07
CA PHE A 346 -20.86 6.15 -12.76
C PHE A 346 -20.17 6.96 -11.65
N ALA A 347 -18.96 7.44 -11.89
CA ALA A 347 -18.22 8.27 -10.94
C ALA A 347 -19.00 9.57 -10.62
N ALA A 348 -19.52 10.26 -11.62
CA ALA A 348 -20.35 11.46 -11.44
C ALA A 348 -21.62 11.15 -10.63
N TRP A 349 -22.31 10.04 -10.96
CA TRP A 349 -23.50 9.60 -10.23
C TRP A 349 -23.20 9.36 -8.72
N ARG A 350 -22.03 8.86 -8.37
CA ARG A 350 -21.62 8.66 -6.95
C ARG A 350 -21.20 9.95 -6.28
N MET A 351 -20.46 10.81 -6.99
CA MET A 351 -20.06 12.13 -6.47
C MET A 351 -21.28 13.03 -6.15
N ASP A 352 -22.33 12.96 -6.97
CA ASP A 352 -23.58 13.68 -6.72
C ASP A 352 -24.29 13.23 -5.43
N ARG A 353 -23.96 12.02 -4.93
CA ARG A 353 -24.44 11.44 -3.67
C ARG A 353 -23.52 11.65 -2.49
N GLY A 354 -22.42 12.37 -2.70
CA GLY A 354 -21.47 12.75 -1.66
C GLY A 354 -20.30 11.77 -1.44
N ASP A 355 -20.15 10.76 -2.30
CA ASP A 355 -19.01 9.87 -2.26
C ASP A 355 -17.74 10.54 -2.81
N ALA A 356 -16.59 10.07 -2.37
CA ALA A 356 -15.30 10.44 -2.94
C ALA A 356 -14.94 9.52 -4.12
N VAL A 357 -14.22 10.07 -5.11
CA VAL A 357 -13.73 9.32 -6.27
C VAL A 357 -12.25 9.57 -6.47
N TYR A 358 -11.51 8.49 -6.64
CA TYR A 358 -10.10 8.50 -6.98
C TYR A 358 -9.87 7.85 -8.35
N LEU A 359 -9.28 8.59 -9.27
CA LEU A 359 -8.97 8.16 -10.63
C LEU A 359 -7.46 8.04 -10.79
N THR A 360 -6.98 6.82 -11.07
CA THR A 360 -5.60 6.59 -11.49
C THR A 360 -5.52 6.44 -12.99
N VAL A 361 -4.41 6.89 -13.59
CA VAL A 361 -4.19 6.77 -15.04
C VAL A 361 -3.04 5.84 -15.30
N GLY A 362 -3.31 4.78 -16.03
CA GLY A 362 -2.33 3.81 -16.48
C GLY A 362 -2.10 2.64 -15.54
N LEU A 363 -1.73 1.53 -16.14
CA LEU A 363 -1.32 0.29 -15.47
C LEU A 363 0.20 0.24 -15.41
N ALA A 364 0.77 0.19 -14.21
CA ALA A 364 2.20 -0.06 -14.09
C ALA A 364 2.54 -1.45 -14.66
N CYS A 365 3.44 -1.51 -15.62
CA CYS A 365 3.89 -2.76 -16.23
C CYS A 365 5.06 -3.34 -15.44
N ILE A 366 4.77 -4.24 -14.54
CA ILE A 366 5.76 -5.03 -13.82
C ILE A 366 5.92 -6.36 -14.54
N ARG A 367 7.17 -6.81 -14.73
CA ARG A 367 7.51 -7.97 -15.58
C ARG A 367 6.79 -9.25 -15.15
N GLU A 368 6.56 -9.41 -13.86
CA GLU A 368 5.95 -10.60 -13.24
C GLU A 368 4.41 -10.59 -13.27
N ARG A 369 3.77 -9.49 -13.69
CA ARG A 369 2.31 -9.43 -13.77
C ARG A 369 1.77 -10.24 -14.94
N ARG A 370 0.62 -10.89 -14.75
CA ARG A 370 -0.09 -11.62 -15.82
C ARG A 370 -0.42 -10.75 -17.04
N CYS A 371 -0.56 -9.43 -16.83
CA CYS A 371 -0.77 -8.49 -17.92
C CYS A 371 0.34 -8.50 -18.97
N THR A 372 1.58 -8.90 -18.61
CA THR A 372 2.70 -8.98 -19.55
C THR A 372 2.62 -10.18 -20.50
N THR A 373 1.73 -11.14 -20.26
CA THR A 373 1.60 -12.35 -21.09
C THR A 373 0.82 -12.11 -22.38
N SER A 374 -0.08 -11.13 -22.44
CA SER A 374 -0.82 -10.83 -23.66
C SER A 374 0.05 -10.09 -24.70
N ARG A 375 -0.14 -10.40 -25.99
CA ARG A 375 0.63 -9.78 -27.09
C ARG A 375 0.48 -8.26 -27.13
N TRP A 376 -0.71 -7.77 -26.83
CA TRP A 376 -1.03 -6.33 -26.80
C TRP A 376 -0.37 -5.65 -25.59
N MET A 377 -0.47 -6.23 -24.41
CA MET A 377 0.15 -5.74 -23.19
C MET A 377 1.68 -5.70 -23.29
N ARG A 378 2.29 -6.78 -23.86
CA ARG A 378 3.75 -6.78 -24.11
C ARG A 378 4.18 -5.65 -25.05
N ALA A 379 3.34 -5.29 -26.04
CA ALA A 379 3.62 -4.17 -26.92
C ALA A 379 3.52 -2.82 -26.18
N TRP A 380 2.51 -2.67 -25.32
CA TRP A 380 2.29 -1.47 -24.51
C TRP A 380 3.34 -1.32 -23.42
N CYS A 381 3.66 -2.39 -22.66
CA CYS A 381 4.74 -2.41 -21.67
C CYS A 381 6.10 -2.09 -22.28
N ARG A 382 6.42 -2.63 -23.46
CA ARG A 382 7.66 -2.27 -24.17
C ARG A 382 7.70 -0.81 -24.61
N ALA A 383 6.56 -0.22 -24.92
CA ALA A 383 6.46 1.20 -25.25
C ALA A 383 6.62 2.07 -23.98
N ALA A 384 5.99 1.70 -22.88
CA ALA A 384 6.07 2.40 -21.59
C ALA A 384 7.49 2.32 -21.00
N ILE A 385 8.12 1.13 -20.98
CA ILE A 385 9.50 0.93 -20.51
C ILE A 385 10.48 1.73 -21.37
N ARG A 386 10.32 1.76 -22.72
CA ARG A 386 11.16 2.60 -23.58
C ARG A 386 10.98 4.09 -23.33
N CYS A 387 9.81 4.53 -22.87
CA CYS A 387 9.57 5.93 -22.50
C CYS A 387 10.19 6.27 -21.14
N SER A 388 10.10 5.41 -20.13
CA SER A 388 10.70 5.65 -18.82
C SER A 388 12.24 5.65 -18.87
N PHE A 389 12.86 4.74 -19.62
CA PHE A 389 14.31 4.75 -19.84
C PHE A 389 14.82 5.93 -20.69
N ARG A 390 13.95 6.57 -21.51
CA ARG A 390 14.34 7.73 -22.30
C ARG A 390 14.04 9.08 -21.64
N SER A 391 13.21 9.12 -20.62
CA SER A 391 12.95 10.36 -19.85
C SER A 391 14.12 10.76 -18.95
N SER A 392 15.03 9.84 -18.63
CA SER A 392 16.34 10.17 -18.03
C SER A 392 17.33 10.81 -19.02
N ILE A 393 17.00 10.84 -20.32
CA ILE A 393 17.83 11.44 -21.39
C ILE A 393 16.95 12.36 -22.24
N SER A 394 16.76 13.60 -21.78
CA SER A 394 16.15 14.75 -22.47
C SER A 394 14.62 14.72 -22.76
N PRO A 395 13.84 15.68 -22.23
CA PRO A 395 12.38 15.74 -22.37
C PRO A 395 11.85 16.10 -23.78
N SER A 396 12.72 16.39 -24.74
CA SER A 396 12.34 17.05 -26.00
C SER A 396 12.06 16.12 -27.18
N ARG A 397 12.22 14.80 -27.06
CA ARG A 397 12.09 13.89 -28.21
C ARG A 397 11.22 12.63 -28.00
N CYS A 398 10.27 12.63 -27.09
CA CYS A 398 9.39 11.47 -26.95
C CYS A 398 8.25 11.53 -27.99
N ARG A 399 8.20 10.58 -28.94
CA ARG A 399 7.13 10.41 -29.94
C ARG A 399 5.72 10.18 -29.32
N TRP A 400 5.62 10.22 -28.02
CA TRP A 400 4.38 10.08 -27.25
C TRP A 400 3.38 11.22 -27.56
N LYS A 401 3.85 12.41 -27.98
CA LYS A 401 2.98 13.53 -28.33
C LYS A 401 1.94 13.23 -29.43
N ARG A 402 2.16 12.21 -30.27
CA ARG A 402 1.25 11.88 -31.39
C ARG A 402 0.22 10.78 -31.09
N ARG A 403 0.46 9.89 -30.12
CA ARG A 403 -0.53 8.85 -29.73
C ARG A 403 -1.34 9.22 -28.49
N SER A 404 -0.95 10.23 -27.76
CA SER A 404 -1.67 10.78 -26.60
C SER A 404 -2.81 11.73 -26.96
N ARG A 405 -3.19 11.84 -28.24
CA ARG A 405 -4.37 12.63 -28.62
C ARG A 405 -5.65 12.11 -27.95
N GLY A 406 -5.76 10.80 -27.74
CA GLY A 406 -6.84 10.20 -26.95
C GLY A 406 -6.76 10.55 -25.46
N CYS A 407 -5.56 10.52 -24.87
CA CYS A 407 -5.36 10.87 -23.46
C CYS A 407 -5.46 12.38 -23.21
N ALA A 408 -5.07 13.21 -24.19
CA ALA A 408 -5.25 14.68 -24.12
C ALA A 408 -6.73 15.09 -24.27
N SER A 409 -7.54 14.34 -25.03
CA SER A 409 -8.99 14.54 -25.10
C SER A 409 -9.69 14.14 -23.79
N SER A 410 -9.24 13.05 -23.13
CA SER A 410 -9.74 12.67 -21.81
C SER A 410 -9.35 13.68 -20.72
N ARG A 411 -8.16 14.31 -20.80
CA ARG A 411 -7.81 15.44 -19.92
C ARG A 411 -8.72 16.66 -20.12
N ARG A 412 -9.17 16.94 -21.36
CA ARG A 412 -10.13 18.02 -21.62
C ARG A 412 -11.53 17.66 -21.11
N ALA A 413 -11.95 16.42 -21.24
CA ALA A 413 -13.22 15.94 -20.71
C ALA A 413 -13.24 16.01 -19.16
N ILE A 414 -12.20 15.57 -18.49
CA ILE A 414 -12.06 15.67 -17.03
C ILE A 414 -12.03 17.14 -16.57
N ARG A 415 -11.34 18.04 -17.29
CA ARG A 415 -11.35 19.47 -16.97
C ARG A 415 -12.68 20.15 -17.31
N ALA A 416 -13.40 19.70 -18.34
CA ALA A 416 -14.70 20.26 -18.71
C ALA A 416 -15.82 19.83 -17.75
N SER A 417 -15.77 18.61 -17.20
CA SER A 417 -16.68 18.14 -16.14
C SER A 417 -16.39 18.75 -14.77
N CYS A 418 -15.16 19.21 -14.53
CA CYS A 418 -14.77 19.98 -13.34
C CYS A 418 -14.88 21.50 -13.52
N SER A 419 -15.60 22.00 -14.53
CA SER A 419 -15.84 23.42 -14.71
C SER A 419 -16.68 23.99 -13.55
N PRO A 420 -16.27 25.10 -12.91
CA PRO A 420 -16.93 25.64 -11.73
C PRO A 420 -18.15 26.45 -12.11
N ARG A 421 -19.24 25.79 -12.50
CA ARG A 421 -20.55 26.41 -12.65
C ARG A 421 -21.58 25.76 -11.76
N THR A 422 -21.28 25.73 -10.46
CA THR A 422 -22.30 25.78 -9.40
C THR A 422 -21.61 26.28 -8.13
N ARG A 423 -21.64 27.57 -7.92
CA ARG A 423 -21.52 28.16 -6.59
C ARG A 423 -22.74 27.70 -5.77
N ALA A 424 -22.68 26.55 -5.17
CA ALA A 424 -23.49 26.22 -4.02
C ALA A 424 -22.58 26.29 -2.80
N ARG A 425 -22.61 27.43 -2.14
CA ARG A 425 -22.12 27.60 -0.76
C ARG A 425 -22.89 26.62 0.12
N ARG A 426 -22.28 25.48 0.45
CA ARG A 426 -22.57 24.77 1.70
C ARG A 426 -21.24 24.47 2.36
N SER A 427 -20.90 25.36 3.28
CA SER A 427 -19.84 25.19 4.27
C SER A 427 -20.09 23.95 5.11
N PHE A 428 -19.18 22.96 5.03
CA PHE A 428 -19.05 21.96 6.07
C PHE A 428 -18.45 22.63 7.31
N PRO A 429 -18.95 22.38 8.51
CA PRO A 429 -18.34 22.89 9.72
C PRO A 429 -17.15 22.01 10.08
N ILE A 430 -15.97 22.43 9.66
CA ILE A 430 -14.73 22.01 10.33
C ILE A 430 -14.65 22.85 11.59
N SER A 431 -14.76 22.22 12.74
CA SER A 431 -14.54 22.87 14.03
C SER A 431 -13.15 23.50 14.03
N ARG A 432 -13.13 24.82 14.16
CA ARG A 432 -11.92 25.63 14.30
C ARG A 432 -11.24 25.29 15.63
N ALA A 433 -10.22 24.46 15.58
CA ALA A 433 -9.12 24.59 16.55
C ALA A 433 -8.13 25.57 15.94
N SER A 434 -7.84 26.61 16.68
CA SER A 434 -7.03 27.76 16.34
C SER A 434 -5.63 27.36 15.85
N LEU A 435 -5.35 27.64 14.57
CA LEU A 435 -4.00 27.70 14.04
C LEU A 435 -3.50 29.16 14.09
N PRO A 436 -2.25 29.40 14.52
CA PRO A 436 -1.69 30.76 14.50
C PRO A 436 -1.47 31.20 13.06
N ARG A 437 -1.83 32.46 12.77
CA ARG A 437 -1.66 33.10 11.46
C ARG A 437 -0.17 33.37 11.23
N SER A 438 0.44 32.65 10.27
CA SER A 438 1.71 33.06 9.67
C SER A 438 1.44 33.99 8.50
N THR A 439 1.94 35.22 8.57
CA THR A 439 1.92 36.19 7.47
C THR A 439 3.13 35.95 6.57
N CYS A 440 2.89 35.48 5.34
CA CYS A 440 3.91 35.46 4.28
C CYS A 440 3.89 36.80 3.53
N ARG A 441 5.03 37.52 3.48
CA ARG A 441 5.28 38.64 2.58
C ARG A 441 6.13 38.17 1.40
N ALA A 442 5.68 38.40 0.21
CA ALA A 442 6.46 38.19 -1.01
C ALA A 442 7.51 39.29 -1.18
N ARG A 443 8.76 38.88 -1.38
CA ARG A 443 9.82 39.77 -1.95
C ARG A 443 10.11 39.33 -3.37
N THR A 444 10.24 40.29 -4.23
CA THR A 444 10.64 40.16 -5.63
C THR A 444 12.06 39.56 -5.73
N GLY A 445 12.15 38.33 -6.28
CA GLY A 445 13.43 37.64 -6.44
C GLY A 445 13.43 36.20 -5.92
N GLY A 446 12.57 35.37 -6.39
CA GLY A 446 12.72 33.91 -6.60
C GLY A 446 13.13 32.99 -5.44
N THR A 447 12.98 33.33 -4.16
CA THR A 447 13.21 32.37 -3.05
C THR A 447 12.19 32.56 -1.92
N TRP A 448 11.57 31.46 -1.47
CA TRP A 448 10.64 31.43 -0.36
C TRP A 448 11.38 31.06 0.94
N ALA A 449 11.27 31.90 1.93
CA ALA A 449 11.71 31.59 3.29
C ALA A 449 10.51 31.70 4.25
N CYS A 450 10.20 30.63 4.98
CA CYS A 450 9.26 30.63 6.10
C CYS A 450 10.04 30.70 7.41
N SER A 451 9.80 31.72 8.24
CA SER A 451 10.26 31.75 9.61
C SER A 451 9.08 31.39 10.54
N SER A 452 9.34 30.43 11.41
CA SER A 452 8.45 30.05 12.53
C SER A 452 8.73 30.95 13.72
N GLY A 453 7.70 31.61 14.21
CA GLY A 453 7.61 32.12 15.56
C GLY A 453 6.63 31.26 16.35
#